data_bcb0e00919c6d97d8339b8c55d288280
#
_entry.id   bcb0e00919c6d97d8339b8c55d288280
#
_cell.length_a   1.000
_cell.length_b   1.000
_cell.length_c   1.000
_cell.angle_alpha   90.00
_cell.angle_beta   90.00
_cell.angle_gamma   90.00
#
_symmetry.space_group_name_H-M   'P 1'
#
loop_
_entity.id
_entity.type
_entity.pdbx_description
1 polymer ?
#
loop_
_entity_poly.entity_id
_entity_poly.type
_entity_poly.pdbx_seq_one_letter_code
_entity_poly.pdbx_strand_id
1 'polypeptide(L)'
;EYSCDCGQSKRETIYATGHSYSYGSWEEYSSSQHRREAYCRNCGDSDYEYASHSMSYGSWNNYSSSQHSRTATCRTCGYSTTDYGNHSYSTGSWSKYSDTQHRRTKTCSGCGASTYDYANHTYSYGLWSKADDTQHKRTKSCSACGDSTTEYADHVDANGDGKCDDCGATVSLTIKWDAGTNGGTIDSKASITTTGKPNATA
;
A
#
# COMPACT_ATOMS: atom_id res chain seq x y z
N GLU A 1 59.28 -52.29 -15.61
CA GLU A 1 59.97 -53.52 -15.92
C GLU A 1 61.41 -53.39 -15.46
N TYR A 2 61.87 -54.32 -14.64
CA TYR A 2 63.26 -54.34 -14.16
C TYR A 2 63.97 -55.52 -14.84
N SER A 3 65.12 -55.32 -15.44
CA SER A 3 65.96 -56.41 -15.96
C SER A 3 67.27 -56.41 -15.20
N CYS A 4 67.82 -57.60 -14.96
CA CYS A 4 69.17 -57.77 -14.43
C CYS A 4 70.15 -58.13 -15.61
N ASP A 5 71.44 -57.96 -15.39
CA ASP A 5 72.45 -58.33 -16.36
C ASP A 5 72.45 -59.86 -16.68
N CYS A 6 71.68 -60.65 -15.91
CA CYS A 6 71.46 -62.09 -16.11
C CYS A 6 70.39 -62.35 -17.15
N GLY A 7 69.76 -61.37 -17.79
CA GLY A 7 68.70 -61.51 -18.79
C GLY A 7 67.34 -61.85 -18.29
N GLN A 8 67.10 -61.86 -16.94
CA GLN A 8 65.79 -62.07 -16.37
C GLN A 8 65.13 -60.75 -16.16
N SER A 9 63.84 -60.63 -16.52
CA SER A 9 62.97 -59.46 -16.24
C SER A 9 61.87 -59.86 -15.33
N LYS A 10 61.56 -59.01 -14.34
CA LYS A 10 60.42 -59.11 -13.44
C LYS A 10 59.44 -57.99 -13.79
N ARG A 11 58.20 -58.36 -14.08
CA ARG A 11 57.11 -57.40 -14.16
C ARG A 11 56.41 -57.33 -12.83
N GLU A 12 56.44 -56.16 -12.27
CA GLU A 12 55.56 -55.83 -11.12
C GLU A 12 54.40 -55.00 -11.61
N THR A 13 53.19 -55.40 -11.23
CA THR A 13 52.01 -54.59 -11.48
C THR A 13 51.93 -53.54 -10.39
N ILE A 14 52.21 -52.29 -10.79
CA ILE A 14 51.99 -51.15 -9.90
C ILE A 14 50.52 -50.78 -10.06
N TYR A 15 49.74 -50.96 -9.01
CA TYR A 15 48.34 -50.54 -8.96
C TYR A 15 48.32 -49.02 -8.92
N ALA A 16 47.39 -48.41 -9.68
CA ALA A 16 47.15 -47.00 -9.59
C ALA A 16 46.68 -46.60 -8.17
N THR A 17 47.45 -45.76 -7.54
CA THR A 17 47.15 -45.31 -6.14
C THR A 17 46.06 -44.22 -6.10
N GLY A 18 45.42 -43.96 -7.23
CA GLY A 18 44.47 -42.85 -7.39
C GLY A 18 45.14 -41.48 -7.56
N HIS A 19 44.35 -40.48 -7.77
CA HIS A 19 44.80 -39.10 -7.92
C HIS A 19 44.84 -38.42 -6.56
N SER A 20 45.88 -37.59 -6.33
CA SER A 20 45.97 -36.67 -5.17
C SER A 20 45.88 -35.26 -5.70
N TYR A 21 44.66 -34.72 -5.72
CA TYR A 21 44.39 -33.39 -6.26
C TYR A 21 44.75 -32.29 -5.27
N SER A 22 45.40 -31.24 -5.79
CA SER A 22 45.41 -29.91 -5.19
C SER A 22 44.47 -28.99 -5.99
N TYR A 23 43.84 -28.06 -5.30
CA TYR A 23 42.79 -27.23 -5.88
C TYR A 23 43.22 -25.78 -5.98
N GLY A 24 42.89 -25.16 -7.12
CA GLY A 24 43.00 -23.73 -7.32
C GLY A 24 41.88 -22.94 -6.63
N SER A 25 41.89 -21.65 -6.84
CA SER A 25 40.82 -20.78 -6.37
C SER A 25 39.55 -20.98 -7.22
N TRP A 26 38.40 -20.78 -6.59
CA TRP A 26 37.14 -20.79 -7.29
C TRP A 26 37.03 -19.56 -8.22
N GLU A 27 36.60 -19.77 -9.43
CA GLU A 27 36.33 -18.75 -10.45
C GLU A 27 34.91 -18.86 -10.98
N GLU A 28 34.34 -17.77 -11.49
CA GLU A 28 33.06 -17.80 -12.17
C GLU A 28 33.15 -18.67 -13.43
N TYR A 29 32.17 -19.56 -13.60
CA TYR A 29 32.04 -20.38 -14.80
C TYR A 29 30.77 -20.06 -15.58
N SER A 30 29.66 -19.89 -14.90
CA SER A 30 28.37 -19.56 -15.49
C SER A 30 27.51 -18.77 -14.48
N SER A 31 26.34 -18.34 -14.90
CA SER A 31 25.38 -17.68 -13.99
C SER A 31 24.86 -18.56 -12.84
N SER A 32 25.06 -19.88 -12.91
CA SER A 32 24.60 -20.84 -11.90
C SER A 32 25.70 -21.55 -11.15
N GLN A 33 26.91 -21.57 -11.71
CA GLN A 33 28.02 -22.37 -11.18
C GLN A 33 29.35 -21.63 -11.21
N HIS A 34 30.16 -21.92 -10.21
CA HIS A 34 31.59 -21.63 -10.21
C HIS A 34 32.38 -22.93 -10.36
N ARG A 35 33.65 -22.82 -10.78
CA ARG A 35 34.55 -23.93 -10.92
C ARG A 35 35.91 -23.61 -10.28
N ARG A 36 36.69 -24.68 -10.04
CA ARG A 36 38.11 -24.57 -9.72
C ARG A 36 38.89 -25.69 -10.41
N GLU A 37 40.12 -25.40 -10.72
CA GLU A 37 41.04 -26.40 -11.25
C GLU A 37 41.41 -27.39 -10.13
N ALA A 38 41.41 -28.70 -10.51
CA ALA A 38 41.89 -29.77 -9.69
C ALA A 38 43.13 -30.37 -10.40
N TYR A 39 44.31 -30.21 -9.83
CA TYR A 39 45.59 -30.67 -10.40
C TYR A 39 46.19 -31.80 -9.59
N CYS A 40 46.45 -32.93 -10.22
CA CYS A 40 47.10 -34.06 -9.57
C CYS A 40 48.63 -33.87 -9.56
N ARG A 41 49.20 -33.74 -8.36
CA ARG A 41 50.64 -33.56 -8.18
C ARG A 41 51.47 -34.79 -8.56
N ASN A 42 50.86 -35.98 -8.59
CA ASN A 42 51.57 -37.22 -8.84
C ASN A 42 51.72 -37.53 -10.34
N CYS A 43 50.73 -37.24 -11.15
CA CYS A 43 50.73 -37.59 -12.59
C CYS A 43 50.57 -36.39 -13.50
N GLY A 44 50.35 -35.19 -13.00
CA GLY A 44 50.13 -33.99 -13.80
C GLY A 44 48.74 -33.88 -14.45
N ASP A 45 47.80 -34.78 -14.12
CA ASP A 45 46.45 -34.74 -14.62
C ASP A 45 45.68 -33.55 -14.04
N SER A 46 44.87 -32.90 -14.87
CA SER A 46 44.05 -31.77 -14.44
C SER A 46 42.60 -31.95 -14.88
N ASP A 47 41.71 -31.56 -14.00
CA ASP A 47 40.25 -31.56 -14.17
C ASP A 47 39.64 -30.34 -13.53
N TYR A 48 38.35 -30.13 -13.67
CA TYR A 48 37.60 -29.05 -13.01
C TYR A 48 36.58 -29.60 -12.06
N GLU A 49 36.52 -29.02 -10.87
CA GLU A 49 35.45 -29.22 -9.94
C GLU A 49 34.43 -28.08 -10.07
N TYR A 50 33.16 -28.42 -10.16
CA TYR A 50 32.03 -27.50 -10.32
C TYR A 50 31.16 -27.51 -9.10
N ALA A 51 30.68 -26.32 -8.69
CA ALA A 51 29.69 -26.19 -7.63
C ALA A 51 28.72 -25.03 -7.91
N SER A 52 27.53 -25.12 -7.35
CA SER A 52 26.55 -24.03 -7.44
C SER A 52 26.98 -22.83 -6.62
N HIS A 53 26.61 -21.61 -7.08
CA HIS A 53 26.86 -20.39 -6.32
C HIS A 53 26.18 -20.40 -4.96
N SER A 54 26.93 -20.02 -3.92
CA SER A 54 26.40 -19.74 -2.59
C SER A 54 26.23 -18.23 -2.44
N MET A 55 25.01 -17.74 -2.70
CA MET A 55 24.73 -16.30 -2.77
C MET A 55 24.53 -15.68 -1.40
N SER A 56 25.11 -14.52 -1.20
CA SER A 56 24.76 -13.58 -0.15
C SER A 56 24.07 -12.36 -0.74
N TYR A 57 23.12 -11.81 0.00
CA TYR A 57 22.25 -10.77 -0.51
C TYR A 57 22.48 -9.46 0.25
N GLY A 58 22.58 -8.37 -0.49
CA GLY A 58 22.55 -7.02 0.05
C GLY A 58 21.15 -6.59 0.47
N SER A 59 21.04 -5.36 0.94
CA SER A 59 19.76 -4.75 1.27
C SER A 59 18.94 -4.46 0.01
N TRP A 60 17.63 -4.53 0.14
CA TRP A 60 16.72 -4.12 -0.92
C TRP A 60 16.73 -2.60 -1.12
N ASN A 61 16.76 -2.18 -2.35
CA ASN A 61 16.67 -0.78 -2.78
C ASN A 61 15.50 -0.59 -3.72
N ASN A 62 14.85 0.57 -3.68
CA ASN A 62 13.79 0.87 -4.63
C ASN A 62 14.35 0.91 -6.05
N TYR A 63 13.78 0.14 -6.95
CA TYR A 63 14.18 0.06 -8.35
C TYR A 63 13.18 0.72 -9.30
N SER A 64 11.90 0.46 -9.10
CA SER A 64 10.80 1.01 -9.91
C SER A 64 9.54 1.19 -9.06
N SER A 65 8.45 1.64 -9.65
CA SER A 65 7.15 1.75 -8.97
C SER A 65 6.57 0.39 -8.53
N SER A 66 7.00 -0.73 -9.13
CA SER A 66 6.48 -2.06 -8.85
C SER A 66 7.50 -2.99 -8.21
N GLN A 67 8.80 -2.69 -8.33
CA GLN A 67 9.85 -3.60 -7.93
C GLN A 67 10.96 -2.91 -7.12
N HIS A 68 11.53 -3.68 -6.21
CA HIS A 68 12.79 -3.39 -5.56
C HIS A 68 13.88 -4.35 -6.07
N SER A 69 15.14 -3.99 -5.91
CA SER A 69 16.29 -4.79 -6.31
C SER A 69 17.32 -4.85 -5.20
N ARG A 70 18.15 -5.90 -5.23
CA ARG A 70 19.33 -6.04 -4.37
C ARG A 70 20.45 -6.74 -5.13
N THR A 71 21.66 -6.51 -4.70
CA THR A 71 22.82 -7.26 -5.20
C THR A 71 22.87 -8.64 -4.53
N ALA A 72 23.08 -9.66 -5.35
CA ALA A 72 23.36 -11.01 -4.90
C ALA A 72 24.81 -11.34 -5.31
N THR A 73 25.66 -11.72 -4.36
CA THR A 73 27.10 -11.98 -4.58
C THR A 73 27.47 -13.35 -4.06
N CYS A 74 28.12 -14.15 -4.89
CA CYS A 74 28.69 -15.42 -4.47
C CYS A 74 29.90 -15.18 -3.56
N ARG A 75 29.85 -15.66 -2.34
CA ARG A 75 30.95 -15.49 -1.36
C ARG A 75 32.22 -16.23 -1.74
N THR A 76 32.10 -17.22 -2.61
CA THR A 76 33.21 -18.12 -2.95
C THR A 76 34.01 -17.60 -4.15
N CYS A 77 33.36 -17.19 -5.22
CA CYS A 77 34.02 -16.75 -6.46
C CYS A 77 33.84 -15.25 -6.78
N GLY A 78 33.02 -14.52 -6.00
CA GLY A 78 32.77 -13.11 -6.26
C GLY A 78 31.76 -12.80 -7.37
N TYR A 79 31.20 -13.80 -8.03
CA TYR A 79 30.14 -13.60 -9.02
C TYR A 79 29.02 -12.75 -8.43
N SER A 80 28.56 -11.76 -9.19
CA SER A 80 27.54 -10.82 -8.70
C SER A 80 26.44 -10.63 -9.74
N THR A 81 25.21 -10.62 -9.28
CA THR A 81 24.02 -10.37 -10.09
C THR A 81 23.03 -9.52 -9.34
N THR A 82 22.01 -9.03 -10.03
CA THR A 82 20.92 -8.29 -9.42
C THR A 82 19.70 -9.21 -9.26
N ASP A 83 19.18 -9.27 -8.04
CA ASP A 83 17.96 -9.97 -7.68
C ASP A 83 16.82 -8.95 -7.60
N TYR A 84 15.67 -9.26 -8.18
CA TYR A 84 14.49 -8.40 -8.24
C TYR A 84 13.33 -9.03 -7.50
N GLY A 85 12.57 -8.22 -6.80
CA GLY A 85 11.35 -8.62 -6.11
C GLY A 85 10.26 -7.58 -6.23
N ASN A 86 9.01 -8.00 -6.16
CA ASN A 86 7.88 -7.08 -6.13
C ASN A 86 7.77 -6.42 -4.75
N HIS A 87 7.29 -5.16 -4.73
CA HIS A 87 7.01 -4.50 -3.47
C HIS A 87 5.92 -5.21 -2.68
N SER A 88 6.18 -5.42 -1.39
CA SER A 88 5.18 -5.87 -0.41
C SER A 88 4.91 -4.72 0.56
N TYR A 89 3.71 -4.14 0.47
CA TYR A 89 3.36 -2.94 1.19
C TYR A 89 2.60 -3.24 2.49
N SER A 90 3.03 -2.61 3.57
CA SER A 90 2.22 -2.36 4.75
C SER A 90 1.50 -1.01 4.62
N THR A 91 0.30 -0.90 5.17
CA THR A 91 -0.51 0.31 5.10
C THR A 91 -0.63 0.98 6.46
N GLY A 92 -0.49 2.28 6.49
CA GLY A 92 -0.78 3.12 7.65
C GLY A 92 -2.28 3.42 7.81
N SER A 93 -2.60 4.23 8.80
CA SER A 93 -3.96 4.72 9.02
C SER A 93 -4.37 5.74 7.97
N TRP A 94 -5.67 5.82 7.70
CA TRP A 94 -6.25 6.83 6.86
C TRP A 94 -6.16 8.21 7.51
N SER A 95 -5.91 9.24 6.71
CA SER A 95 -5.92 10.65 7.12
C SER A 95 -6.62 11.49 6.06
N LYS A 96 -7.24 12.59 6.45
CA LYS A 96 -7.85 13.53 5.51
C LYS A 96 -6.81 14.01 4.50
N TYR A 97 -7.19 13.98 3.22
CA TYR A 97 -6.38 14.51 2.12
C TYR A 97 -7.03 15.75 1.49
N SER A 98 -8.33 15.67 1.23
CA SER A 98 -9.15 16.75 0.68
C SER A 98 -10.56 16.68 1.29
N ASP A 99 -11.47 17.55 0.84
CA ASP A 99 -12.87 17.49 1.29
C ASP A 99 -13.64 16.30 0.73
N THR A 100 -13.12 15.64 -0.31
CA THR A 100 -13.74 14.47 -0.95
C THR A 100 -13.00 13.17 -0.69
N GLN A 101 -11.71 13.24 -0.32
CA GLN A 101 -10.86 12.07 -0.23
C GLN A 101 -10.01 12.03 1.05
N HIS A 102 -9.79 10.83 1.53
CA HIS A 102 -8.76 10.50 2.49
C HIS A 102 -7.64 9.69 1.82
N ARG A 103 -6.45 9.69 2.42
CA ARG A 103 -5.31 8.90 1.97
C ARG A 103 -4.67 8.14 3.12
N ARG A 104 -3.94 7.09 2.78
CA ARG A 104 -3.02 6.42 3.70
C ARG A 104 -1.69 6.14 3.04
N THR A 105 -0.65 6.15 3.82
CA THR A 105 0.69 5.76 3.34
C THR A 105 0.76 4.25 3.18
N LYS A 106 1.41 3.81 2.12
CA LYS A 106 1.86 2.43 1.91
C LYS A 106 3.37 2.43 1.91
N THR A 107 3.98 1.57 2.70
CA THR A 107 5.44 1.48 2.82
C THR A 107 5.89 0.05 2.54
N CYS A 108 6.81 -0.12 1.60
CA CYS A 108 7.40 -1.42 1.31
C CYS A 108 8.27 -1.85 2.48
N SER A 109 7.95 -3.01 3.07
CA SER A 109 8.69 -3.58 4.20
C SER A 109 10.13 -3.98 3.84
N GLY A 110 10.39 -4.26 2.55
CA GLY A 110 11.72 -4.67 2.08
C GLY A 110 12.67 -3.50 1.85
N CYS A 111 12.24 -2.46 1.15
CA CYS A 111 13.11 -1.36 0.71
C CYS A 111 12.73 0.02 1.28
N GLY A 112 11.63 0.14 2.04
CA GLY A 112 11.17 1.41 2.59
C GLY A 112 10.52 2.36 1.59
N ALA A 113 10.40 1.99 0.32
CA ALA A 113 9.72 2.82 -0.69
C ALA A 113 8.27 3.08 -0.27
N SER A 114 7.83 4.34 -0.37
CA SER A 114 6.51 4.77 0.08
C SER A 114 5.67 5.31 -1.08
N THR A 115 4.38 5.03 -1.02
CA THR A 115 3.36 5.56 -1.91
C THR A 115 2.06 5.77 -1.14
N TYR A 116 1.00 6.22 -1.81
CA TYR A 116 -0.28 6.49 -1.16
C TYR A 116 -1.41 5.70 -1.83
N ASP A 117 -2.35 5.24 -1.00
CA ASP A 117 -3.70 4.87 -1.42
C ASP A 117 -4.63 6.05 -1.17
N TYR A 118 -5.58 6.25 -2.07
CA TYR A 118 -6.63 7.26 -1.97
C TYR A 118 -8.00 6.59 -2.04
N ALA A 119 -8.93 7.09 -1.24
CA ALA A 119 -10.33 6.67 -1.31
C ALA A 119 -11.24 7.86 -0.99
N ASN A 120 -12.47 7.83 -1.48
CA ASN A 120 -13.47 8.83 -1.16
C ASN A 120 -13.95 8.66 0.28
N HIS A 121 -14.33 9.78 0.92
CA HIS A 121 -14.96 9.72 2.24
C HIS A 121 -16.29 8.98 2.16
N THR A 122 -16.51 8.09 3.13
CA THR A 122 -17.81 7.49 3.40
C THR A 122 -18.28 8.04 4.74
N TYR A 123 -19.35 8.84 4.71
CA TYR A 123 -19.83 9.53 5.87
C TYR A 123 -20.96 8.78 6.58
N SER A 124 -20.89 8.75 7.88
CA SER A 124 -22.02 8.51 8.78
C SER A 124 -22.57 9.85 9.27
N TYR A 125 -23.86 9.90 9.53
CA TYR A 125 -24.57 11.11 9.90
C TYR A 125 -25.13 11.00 11.30
N GLY A 126 -24.95 12.07 12.09
CA GLY A 126 -25.63 12.25 13.36
C GLY A 126 -27.08 12.64 13.16
N LEU A 127 -27.79 12.75 14.26
CA LEU A 127 -29.16 13.25 14.25
C LEU A 127 -29.19 14.75 13.95
N TRP A 128 -30.25 15.19 13.30
CA TRP A 128 -30.52 16.60 13.10
C TRP A 128 -30.83 17.28 14.42
N SER A 129 -30.37 18.49 14.58
CA SER A 129 -30.64 19.36 15.72
C SER A 129 -30.85 20.79 15.22
N LYS A 130 -31.63 21.59 15.93
CA LYS A 130 -31.86 23.00 15.59
C LYS A 130 -30.51 23.74 15.55
N ALA A 131 -30.24 24.45 14.45
CA ALA A 131 -29.12 25.38 14.34
C ALA A 131 -29.56 26.82 14.64
N ASP A 132 -30.63 27.27 14.00
CA ASP A 132 -31.28 28.56 14.19
C ASP A 132 -32.79 28.45 13.89
N ASP A 133 -33.46 29.58 13.62
CA ASP A 133 -34.88 29.57 13.33
C ASP A 133 -35.23 29.18 11.88
N THR A 134 -34.22 29.08 11.00
CA THR A 134 -34.38 28.75 9.58
C THR A 134 -33.76 27.41 9.22
N GLN A 135 -32.74 26.98 9.97
CA GLN A 135 -31.96 25.81 9.63
C GLN A 135 -31.78 24.84 10.79
N HIS A 136 -31.69 23.56 10.47
CA HIS A 136 -31.18 22.51 11.31
C HIS A 136 -29.78 22.09 10.86
N LYS A 137 -29.05 21.43 11.75
CA LYS A 137 -27.68 20.95 11.52
C LYS A 137 -27.52 19.52 11.98
N ARG A 138 -26.61 18.81 11.34
CA ARG A 138 -26.09 17.53 11.82
C ARG A 138 -24.61 17.42 11.58
N THR A 139 -23.95 16.60 12.33
CA THR A 139 -22.55 16.23 12.08
C THR A 139 -22.51 15.08 11.08
N LYS A 140 -21.64 15.16 10.09
CA LYS A 140 -21.25 14.02 9.26
C LYS A 140 -19.78 13.69 9.53
N SER A 141 -19.46 12.41 9.69
CA SER A 141 -18.14 11.96 10.08
C SER A 141 -17.69 10.78 9.24
N CYS A 142 -16.45 10.82 8.75
CA CYS A 142 -15.83 9.70 8.06
C CYS A 142 -15.18 8.77 9.09
N SER A 143 -15.69 7.54 9.21
CA SER A 143 -15.17 6.56 10.18
C SER A 143 -13.75 6.10 9.88
N ALA A 144 -13.31 6.18 8.62
CA ALA A 144 -12.00 5.73 8.22
C ALA A 144 -10.88 6.70 8.63
N CYS A 145 -11.09 8.02 8.49
CA CYS A 145 -10.06 9.03 8.75
C CYS A 145 -10.39 9.99 9.91
N GLY A 146 -11.59 9.90 10.49
CA GLY A 146 -12.03 10.79 11.55
C GLY A 146 -12.42 12.20 11.09
N ASP A 147 -12.38 12.49 9.77
CA ASP A 147 -12.82 13.79 9.26
C ASP A 147 -14.28 14.03 9.60
N SER A 148 -14.59 15.21 10.13
CA SER A 148 -15.92 15.55 10.60
C SER A 148 -16.25 16.98 10.19
N THR A 149 -17.47 17.17 9.71
CA THR A 149 -17.98 18.49 9.33
C THR A 149 -19.45 18.61 9.66
N THR A 150 -19.93 19.83 9.76
CA THR A 150 -21.34 20.12 10.03
C THR A 150 -22.06 20.39 8.71
N GLU A 151 -23.17 19.72 8.51
CA GLU A 151 -24.10 19.92 7.42
C GLU A 151 -25.30 20.71 7.91
N TYR A 152 -25.76 21.67 7.11
CA TYR A 152 -26.92 22.50 7.38
C TYR A 152 -27.97 22.26 6.32
N ALA A 153 -29.24 22.29 6.71
CA ALA A 153 -30.35 22.25 5.80
C ALA A 153 -31.51 23.11 6.38
N ASP A 154 -32.38 23.59 5.50
CA ASP A 154 -33.54 24.34 5.91
C ASP A 154 -34.55 23.44 6.61
N HIS A 155 -35.31 24.00 7.57
CA HIS A 155 -36.39 23.28 8.22
C HIS A 155 -37.46 22.86 7.22
N VAL A 156 -37.93 21.62 7.32
CA VAL A 156 -39.02 21.08 6.53
C VAL A 156 -40.16 20.66 7.46
N ASP A 157 -41.37 21.18 7.20
CA ASP A 157 -42.62 20.83 7.88
C ASP A 157 -43.59 20.37 6.80
N ALA A 158 -43.46 19.11 6.33
CA ALA A 158 -44.30 18.57 5.27
C ALA A 158 -45.70 18.16 5.77
N ASN A 159 -45.82 17.86 7.07
CA ASN A 159 -47.09 17.44 7.67
C ASN A 159 -47.94 18.64 8.17
N GLY A 160 -47.33 19.84 8.25
CA GLY A 160 -47.99 21.09 8.62
C GLY A 160 -48.36 21.21 10.11
N ASP A 161 -47.60 20.54 10.99
CA ASP A 161 -47.83 20.57 12.43
C ASP A 161 -47.11 21.70 13.16
N GLY A 162 -46.36 22.54 12.43
CA GLY A 162 -45.56 23.64 12.93
C GLY A 162 -44.22 23.23 13.51
N LYS A 163 -43.79 22.01 13.24
CA LYS A 163 -42.47 21.49 13.64
C LYS A 163 -41.69 20.96 12.46
N CYS A 164 -40.40 21.06 12.54
CA CYS A 164 -39.52 20.43 11.57
C CYS A 164 -39.56 18.90 11.71
N ASP A 165 -39.86 18.18 10.62
CA ASP A 165 -39.96 16.73 10.57
C ASP A 165 -38.66 16.04 10.99
N ASP A 166 -37.51 16.65 10.72
CA ASP A 166 -36.19 16.06 10.97
C ASP A 166 -35.69 16.33 12.40
N CYS A 167 -35.80 17.54 12.90
CA CYS A 167 -35.23 17.95 14.19
C CYS A 167 -36.23 18.28 15.27
N GLY A 168 -37.54 18.31 14.98
CA GLY A 168 -38.63 18.62 15.92
C GLY A 168 -38.67 20.08 16.41
N ALA A 169 -37.84 20.94 15.87
CA ALA A 169 -37.87 22.37 16.26
C ALA A 169 -39.13 23.05 15.71
N THR A 170 -39.69 24.01 16.48
CA THR A 170 -40.80 24.85 16.02
C THR A 170 -40.37 25.65 14.79
N VAL A 171 -41.11 25.59 13.71
CA VAL A 171 -40.85 26.30 12.46
C VAL A 171 -41.66 27.58 12.44
N SER A 172 -40.99 28.71 12.26
CA SER A 172 -41.64 30.01 12.05
C SER A 172 -41.97 30.15 10.57
N LEU A 173 -43.26 30.05 10.23
CA LEU A 173 -43.74 30.29 8.89
C LEU A 173 -43.82 31.80 8.64
N THR A 174 -42.95 32.31 7.74
CA THR A 174 -43.09 33.67 7.24
C THR A 174 -44.03 33.66 6.06
N ILE A 175 -45.28 34.05 6.26
CA ILE A 175 -46.23 34.20 5.18
C ILE A 175 -45.91 35.51 4.44
N LYS A 176 -45.36 35.38 3.23
CA LYS A 176 -45.24 36.53 2.30
C LYS A 176 -46.56 36.66 1.56
N TRP A 177 -47.31 37.72 1.87
CA TRP A 177 -48.47 38.05 1.09
C TRP A 177 -48.06 38.78 -0.18
N ASP A 178 -48.43 38.27 -1.33
CA ASP A 178 -48.36 39.03 -2.54
C ASP A 178 -49.63 39.87 -2.62
N ALA A 179 -49.50 41.18 -2.52
CA ALA A 179 -50.62 42.12 -2.51
C ALA A 179 -51.37 42.17 -3.82
N GLY A 180 -50.97 41.44 -4.83
CA GLY A 180 -51.61 41.44 -6.15
C GLY A 180 -51.75 42.90 -6.69
N THR A 181 -52.31 43.05 -7.89
CA THR A 181 -52.47 44.33 -8.58
C THR A 181 -53.59 45.24 -8.00
N ASN A 182 -54.19 44.91 -6.87
CA ASN A 182 -55.38 45.61 -6.30
C ASN A 182 -55.09 46.56 -5.12
N GLY A 183 -53.88 47.00 -4.90
CA GLY A 183 -53.57 48.17 -4.11
C GLY A 183 -53.87 48.17 -2.59
N GLY A 184 -53.95 47.02 -1.95
CA GLY A 184 -54.03 46.94 -0.49
C GLY A 184 -52.69 47.17 0.19
N THR A 185 -52.57 48.09 1.14
CA THR A 185 -51.39 48.22 1.99
C THR A 185 -51.39 47.16 3.06
N ILE A 186 -50.35 46.31 3.03
CA ILE A 186 -50.11 45.32 4.09
C ILE A 186 -49.05 45.85 5.03
N ASP A 187 -49.31 45.84 6.33
CA ASP A 187 -48.33 46.20 7.34
C ASP A 187 -47.27 45.08 7.40
N SER A 188 -46.06 45.37 6.95
CA SER A 188 -44.95 44.45 6.75
C SER A 188 -44.34 43.87 8.06
N LYS A 189 -44.99 44.08 9.19
CA LYS A 189 -44.46 43.67 10.52
C LYS A 189 -45.22 42.58 11.22
N ALA A 190 -46.28 42.01 10.64
CA ALA A 190 -46.97 40.92 11.27
C ALA A 190 -46.29 39.59 11.00
N SER A 191 -45.43 39.12 11.90
CA SER A 191 -45.02 37.71 11.91
C SER A 191 -46.06 36.91 12.68
N ILE A 192 -46.74 36.00 11.97
CA ILE A 192 -47.68 35.06 12.62
C ILE A 192 -46.89 33.79 12.92
N THR A 193 -46.68 33.51 14.19
CA THR A 193 -46.21 32.20 14.64
C THR A 193 -47.44 31.30 14.76
N THR A 194 -47.63 30.36 13.80
CA THR A 194 -48.70 29.38 13.88
C THR A 194 -48.15 28.06 14.40
N THR A 195 -48.71 27.55 15.46
CA THR A 195 -48.54 26.15 15.88
C THR A 195 -49.70 25.34 15.29
N GLY A 196 -49.56 24.92 14.05
CA GLY A 196 -50.56 24.09 13.38
C GLY A 196 -50.88 24.54 11.94
N LYS A 197 -51.55 23.70 11.21
CA LYS A 197 -51.94 23.89 9.80
C LYS A 197 -52.84 25.12 9.67
N PRO A 198 -52.57 26.10 8.80
CA PRO A 198 -53.46 27.21 8.61
C PRO A 198 -54.78 26.70 7.99
N ASN A 199 -55.89 26.89 8.71
CA ASN A 199 -57.20 26.72 8.09
C ASN A 199 -57.41 27.81 7.04
N ALA A 200 -57.38 27.42 5.77
CA ALA A 200 -57.87 28.29 4.71
C ALA A 200 -59.38 28.40 4.81
N THR A 201 -59.88 29.43 5.46
CA THR A 201 -61.27 29.88 5.31
C THR A 201 -61.28 31.01 4.32
N ALA A 202 -62.02 30.83 3.27
CA ALA A 202 -62.29 31.78 2.20
C ALA A 202 -62.91 33.10 2.70
#